data_2bf8444cd2795e1fa24add89fd95d1fb
#
_entry.id   2bf8444cd2795e1fa24add89fd95d1fb
#
_cell.length_a   1.000
_cell.length_b   1.000
_cell.length_c   1.000
_cell.angle_alpha   90.00
_cell.angle_beta   90.00
_cell.angle_gamma   90.00
#
_symmetry.space_group_name_H-M   'P 1'
#
loop_
_entity.id
_entity.type
_entity.pdbx_description
1 polymer ?
#
loop_
_entity_poly.entity_id
_entity_poly.type
_entity_poly.pdbx_seq_one_letter_code
_entity_poly.pdbx_strand_id
1 'polypeptide(L)'
;ICVVSARDSGKPLVDAAFGEVITTLEKIRWLLREGVYWLKPERRSSGAMMFYKKATLEFHPVGVMGAIVPWNYPFHNVFNPLVANVFAGNALVVKVSEHASWSSQYYGRAIKACLKAAGAPEDLVQIVTGYGEAGEAIVNGGCQKVVFVGSTTVGRLVMKSAA
;
A
#
# COMPACT_ATOMS: atom_id res chain seq x y z
N ILE A 1 -1.17 -13.37 -13.36
CA ILE A 1 -1.33 -11.94 -13.06
C ILE A 1 -1.62 -11.16 -14.34
N CYS A 2 -0.72 -11.11 -15.34
CA CYS A 2 -0.90 -10.31 -16.57
C CYS A 2 -2.23 -10.58 -17.28
N VAL A 3 -2.63 -11.85 -17.44
CA VAL A 3 -3.92 -12.22 -18.06
C VAL A 3 -5.10 -11.70 -17.26
N VAL A 4 -5.05 -11.78 -15.92
CA VAL A 4 -6.12 -11.27 -15.04
C VAL A 4 -6.22 -9.75 -15.15
N SER A 5 -5.10 -9.04 -15.09
CA SER A 5 -5.07 -7.59 -15.23
C SER A 5 -5.53 -7.14 -16.62
N ALA A 6 -5.06 -7.79 -17.68
CA ALA A 6 -5.45 -7.47 -19.06
C ALA A 6 -6.96 -7.68 -19.30
N ARG A 7 -7.53 -8.74 -18.77
CA ARG A 7 -8.98 -9.02 -18.91
C ARG A 7 -9.87 -8.00 -18.20
N ASP A 8 -9.44 -7.52 -17.05
CA ASP A 8 -10.22 -6.57 -16.24
C ASP A 8 -10.08 -5.12 -16.74
N SER A 9 -8.88 -4.73 -17.18
CA SER A 9 -8.57 -3.35 -17.58
C SER A 9 -8.57 -3.09 -19.09
N GLY A 10 -8.63 -4.15 -19.92
CA GLY A 10 -8.57 -4.03 -21.38
C GLY A 10 -7.19 -3.73 -21.96
N LYS A 11 -6.12 -3.70 -21.14
CA LYS A 11 -4.77 -3.40 -21.60
C LYS A 11 -4.08 -4.59 -22.28
N PRO A 12 -3.09 -4.36 -23.17
CA PRO A 12 -2.24 -5.40 -23.72
C PRO A 12 -1.46 -6.15 -22.62
N LEU A 13 -1.14 -7.43 -22.87
CA LEU A 13 -0.34 -8.24 -21.92
C LEU A 13 1.05 -7.65 -21.67
N VAL A 14 1.65 -7.00 -22.65
CA VAL A 14 2.96 -6.34 -22.50
C VAL A 14 2.89 -5.20 -21.49
N ASP A 15 1.84 -4.39 -21.54
CA ASP A 15 1.64 -3.29 -20.56
C ASP A 15 1.39 -3.84 -19.15
N ALA A 16 0.63 -4.92 -19.02
CA ALA A 16 0.45 -5.59 -17.74
C ALA A 16 1.77 -6.17 -17.20
N ALA A 17 2.61 -6.73 -18.06
CA ALA A 17 3.91 -7.26 -17.65
C ALA A 17 4.86 -6.15 -17.19
N PHE A 18 5.07 -5.13 -17.99
CA PHE A 18 6.03 -4.05 -17.70
C PHE A 18 5.49 -3.06 -16.66
N GLY A 19 4.25 -2.58 -16.83
CA GLY A 19 3.68 -1.54 -15.97
C GLY A 19 3.21 -2.03 -14.60
N GLU A 20 2.97 -3.33 -14.44
CA GLU A 20 2.46 -3.86 -13.17
C GLU A 20 3.39 -4.89 -12.53
N VAL A 21 3.74 -5.95 -13.25
CA VAL A 21 4.48 -7.06 -12.64
C VAL A 21 5.94 -6.68 -12.41
N ILE A 22 6.63 -6.18 -13.43
CA ILE A 22 8.06 -5.84 -13.32
C ILE A 22 8.26 -4.71 -12.32
N THR A 23 7.48 -3.65 -12.39
CA THR A 23 7.56 -2.52 -11.46
C THR A 23 7.33 -2.93 -10.00
N THR A 24 6.37 -3.83 -9.76
CA THR A 24 6.09 -4.37 -8.43
C THR A 24 7.24 -5.26 -7.94
N LEU A 25 7.77 -6.12 -8.81
CA LEU A 25 8.92 -6.98 -8.48
C LEU A 25 10.17 -6.16 -8.15
N GLU A 26 10.44 -5.12 -8.93
CA GLU A 26 11.58 -4.21 -8.65
C GLU A 26 11.43 -3.51 -7.30
N LYS A 27 10.22 -3.07 -6.95
CA LYS A 27 9.96 -2.49 -5.63
C LYS A 27 10.18 -3.50 -4.50
N ILE A 28 9.70 -4.75 -4.66
CA ILE A 28 9.92 -5.81 -3.67
C ILE A 28 11.41 -6.10 -3.52
N ARG A 29 12.14 -6.25 -4.62
CA ARG A 29 13.59 -6.47 -4.60
C ARG A 29 14.33 -5.33 -3.91
N TRP A 30 13.95 -4.09 -4.21
CA TRP A 30 14.55 -2.93 -3.56
C TRP A 30 14.28 -2.93 -2.05
N LEU A 31 13.05 -3.19 -1.61
CA LEU A 31 12.70 -3.28 -0.19
C LEU A 31 13.50 -4.36 0.53
N LEU A 32 13.64 -5.54 -0.08
CA LEU A 32 14.41 -6.64 0.52
C LEU A 32 15.91 -6.33 0.63
N ARG A 33 16.47 -5.56 -0.29
CA ARG A 33 17.88 -5.21 -0.33
C ARG A 33 18.20 -3.97 0.49
N GLU A 34 17.41 -2.91 0.35
CA GLU A 34 17.70 -1.58 0.87
C GLU A 34 16.78 -1.19 2.05
N GLY A 35 15.52 -1.66 2.05
CA GLY A 35 14.49 -1.17 2.94
C GLY A 35 14.82 -1.30 4.41
N VAL A 36 15.46 -2.40 4.81
CA VAL A 36 15.91 -2.62 6.20
C VAL A 36 16.91 -1.55 6.63
N TYR A 37 17.79 -1.13 5.71
CA TYR A 37 18.75 -0.08 5.99
C TYR A 37 18.06 1.25 6.30
N TRP A 38 17.05 1.62 5.50
CA TRP A 38 16.33 2.88 5.65
C TRP A 38 15.39 2.94 6.86
N LEU A 39 15.02 1.80 7.44
CA LEU A 39 14.20 1.74 8.65
C LEU A 39 15.04 1.60 9.95
N LYS A 40 16.36 1.51 9.85
CA LYS A 40 17.22 1.45 11.03
C LYS A 40 17.21 2.79 11.78
N PRO A 41 17.29 2.75 13.13
CA PRO A 41 17.50 3.95 13.93
C PRO A 41 18.74 4.72 13.48
N GLU A 42 18.61 6.02 13.32
CA GLU A 42 19.69 6.92 12.93
C GLU A 42 20.16 7.74 14.13
N ARG A 43 21.45 7.79 14.33
CA ARG A 43 22.03 8.66 15.36
C ARG A 43 22.05 10.11 14.85
N ARG A 44 21.60 11.04 15.68
CA ARG A 44 21.60 12.48 15.40
C ARG A 44 22.55 13.20 16.36
N SER A 45 23.09 14.35 15.94
CA SER A 45 23.90 15.20 16.82
C SER A 45 23.02 15.85 17.88
N SER A 46 23.43 15.80 19.12
CA SER A 46 22.80 16.51 20.25
C SER A 46 23.33 17.93 20.44
N GLY A 47 24.30 18.34 19.63
CA GLY A 47 25.01 19.62 19.79
C GLY A 47 26.05 19.62 20.90
N ALA A 48 26.94 20.62 20.90
CA ALA A 48 28.06 20.69 21.82
C ALA A 48 27.64 20.84 23.29
N MET A 49 26.58 21.59 23.57
CA MET A 49 26.08 21.76 24.94
C MET A 49 25.41 20.53 25.54
N MET A 50 24.90 19.63 24.67
CA MET A 50 24.20 18.40 25.10
C MET A 50 25.01 17.15 24.74
N PHE A 51 26.35 17.24 24.69
CA PHE A 51 27.22 16.13 24.30
C PHE A 51 27.02 14.85 25.14
N TYR A 52 26.53 14.97 26.36
CA TYR A 52 26.23 13.87 27.28
C TYR A 52 24.89 13.18 26.99
N LYS A 53 24.07 13.71 26.04
CA LYS A 53 22.79 13.11 25.62
C LYS A 53 22.94 12.34 24.31
N LYS A 54 22.13 11.30 24.16
CA LYS A 54 22.01 10.54 22.93
C LYS A 54 20.71 10.94 22.23
N ALA A 55 20.81 11.43 21.00
CA ALA A 55 19.67 11.70 20.14
C ALA A 55 19.60 10.63 19.04
N THR A 56 18.43 10.02 18.87
CA THR A 56 18.15 9.02 17.83
C THR A 56 16.85 9.36 17.12
N LEU A 57 16.83 9.12 15.81
CA LEU A 57 15.60 9.09 15.01
C LEU A 57 15.22 7.63 14.82
N GLU A 58 13.99 7.29 15.18
CA GLU A 58 13.46 5.93 15.07
C GLU A 58 12.18 5.93 14.23
N PHE A 59 11.98 4.84 13.49
CA PHE A 59 10.79 4.65 12.67
C PHE A 59 9.91 3.60 13.33
N HIS A 60 8.66 3.96 13.61
CA HIS A 60 7.68 3.06 14.20
C HIS A 60 6.48 2.89 13.27
N PRO A 61 5.85 1.69 13.23
CA PRO A 61 4.58 1.51 12.53
C PRO A 61 3.53 2.50 13.05
N VAL A 62 2.72 3.03 12.14
CA VAL A 62 1.65 3.95 12.52
C VAL A 62 0.35 3.22 12.89
N GLY A 63 0.24 1.93 12.55
CA GLY A 63 -0.93 1.10 12.84
C GLY A 63 -1.66 0.63 11.58
N VAL A 64 -2.92 0.99 11.40
CA VAL A 64 -3.72 0.64 10.23
C VAL A 64 -3.65 1.74 9.19
N MET A 65 -3.22 1.39 7.99
CA MET A 65 -3.15 2.28 6.84
C MET A 65 -4.33 2.02 5.89
N GLY A 66 -4.92 3.09 5.38
CA GLY A 66 -5.88 3.02 4.28
C GLY A 66 -5.18 3.29 2.94
N ALA A 67 -5.59 2.61 1.87
CA ALA A 67 -5.18 2.94 0.51
C ALA A 67 -6.40 2.97 -0.40
N ILE A 68 -6.61 4.08 -1.11
CA ILE A 68 -7.66 4.23 -2.12
C ILE A 68 -6.97 4.29 -3.46
N VAL A 69 -7.23 3.30 -4.32
CA VAL A 69 -6.47 3.09 -5.55
C VAL A 69 -7.37 2.96 -6.80
N PRO A 70 -6.90 3.42 -7.97
CA PRO A 70 -7.64 3.38 -9.21
C PRO A 70 -7.54 2.02 -9.92
N TRP A 71 -8.26 1.90 -11.04
CA TRP A 71 -8.43 0.66 -11.82
C TRP A 71 -7.38 0.44 -12.92
N ASN A 72 -6.67 1.47 -13.32
CA ASN A 72 -5.83 1.46 -14.53
C ASN A 72 -4.61 0.52 -14.47
N TYR A 73 -4.13 0.19 -13.27
CA TYR A 73 -3.07 -0.79 -13.02
C TYR A 73 -3.48 -1.68 -11.83
N PRO A 74 -4.47 -2.56 -12.00
CA PRO A 74 -5.16 -3.21 -10.87
C PRO A 74 -4.24 -4.04 -9.97
N PHE A 75 -3.21 -4.69 -10.51
CA PHE A 75 -2.23 -5.42 -9.71
C PHE A 75 -1.26 -4.46 -8.99
N HIS A 76 -0.61 -3.56 -9.74
CA HIS A 76 0.40 -2.66 -9.18
C HIS A 76 -0.21 -1.73 -8.11
N ASN A 77 -1.40 -1.21 -8.36
CA ASN A 77 -2.09 -0.29 -7.44
C ASN A 77 -2.44 -0.95 -6.10
N VAL A 78 -2.69 -2.25 -6.06
CA VAL A 78 -2.90 -3.00 -4.81
C VAL A 78 -1.55 -3.32 -4.15
N PHE A 79 -0.60 -3.86 -4.91
CA PHE A 79 0.65 -4.36 -4.35
C PHE A 79 1.65 -3.25 -3.98
N ASN A 80 1.60 -2.11 -4.63
CA ASN A 80 2.49 -0.98 -4.32
C ASN A 80 2.31 -0.45 -2.88
N PRO A 81 1.10 -0.09 -2.42
CA PRO A 81 0.90 0.26 -1.02
C PRO A 81 1.06 -0.94 -0.08
N LEU A 82 0.67 -2.16 -0.50
CA LEU A 82 0.78 -3.37 0.32
C LEU A 82 2.22 -3.62 0.75
N VAL A 83 3.14 -3.74 -0.21
CA VAL A 83 4.53 -4.11 0.11
C VAL A 83 5.22 -3.03 0.96
N ALA A 84 4.90 -1.75 0.75
CA ALA A 84 5.45 -0.67 1.55
C ALA A 84 4.92 -0.69 3.00
N ASN A 85 3.61 -0.87 3.17
CA ASN A 85 2.98 -0.81 4.48
C ASN A 85 3.29 -2.04 5.34
N VAL A 86 3.20 -3.23 4.76
CA VAL A 86 3.54 -4.47 5.49
C VAL A 86 5.03 -4.49 5.84
N PHE A 87 5.91 -4.04 4.94
CA PHE A 87 7.35 -3.94 5.22
C PHE A 87 7.65 -2.96 6.38
N ALA A 88 6.90 -1.86 6.47
CA ALA A 88 7.02 -0.90 7.58
C ALA A 88 6.29 -1.34 8.87
N GLY A 89 5.71 -2.55 8.91
CA GLY A 89 5.05 -3.11 10.09
C GLY A 89 3.59 -2.66 10.28
N ASN A 90 2.94 -2.10 9.25
CA ASN A 90 1.56 -1.65 9.34
C ASN A 90 0.58 -2.70 8.80
N ALA A 91 -0.64 -2.70 9.32
CA ALA A 91 -1.78 -3.32 8.68
C ALA A 91 -2.31 -2.43 7.54
N LEU A 92 -3.02 -3.01 6.57
CA LEU A 92 -3.47 -2.28 5.39
C LEU A 92 -4.90 -2.66 4.99
N VAL A 93 -5.73 -1.65 4.76
CA VAL A 93 -7.03 -1.78 4.08
C VAL A 93 -6.94 -1.09 2.72
N VAL A 94 -7.09 -1.85 1.64
CA VAL A 94 -7.07 -1.31 0.27
C VAL A 94 -8.48 -1.23 -0.29
N LYS A 95 -8.94 -0.03 -0.59
CA LYS A 95 -10.16 0.18 -1.39
C LYS A 95 -9.76 0.24 -2.85
N VAL A 96 -10.07 -0.80 -3.59
CA VAL A 96 -9.91 -0.82 -5.05
C VAL A 96 -11.10 -0.14 -5.73
N SER A 97 -10.87 0.35 -6.95
CA SER A 97 -11.97 0.86 -7.77
C SER A 97 -13.00 -0.24 -8.06
N GLU A 98 -14.26 0.15 -8.17
CA GLU A 98 -15.37 -0.70 -8.63
C GLU A 98 -15.08 -1.37 -9.97
N HIS A 99 -14.34 -0.68 -10.85
CA HIS A 99 -13.92 -1.19 -12.16
C HIS A 99 -12.85 -2.29 -12.10
N ALA A 100 -12.20 -2.50 -10.95
CA ALA A 100 -11.20 -3.53 -10.73
C ALA A 100 -11.66 -4.60 -9.71
N SER A 101 -12.95 -4.67 -9.44
CA SER A 101 -13.51 -5.57 -8.43
C SER A 101 -13.32 -7.05 -8.76
N TRP A 102 -13.33 -7.43 -10.03
CA TRP A 102 -13.14 -8.81 -10.46
C TRP A 102 -11.69 -9.28 -10.25
N SER A 103 -10.70 -8.53 -10.75
CA SER A 103 -9.28 -8.87 -10.58
C SER A 103 -8.84 -8.81 -9.11
N SER A 104 -9.41 -7.89 -8.32
CA SER A 104 -9.07 -7.73 -6.91
C SER A 104 -9.42 -8.96 -6.07
N GLN A 105 -10.46 -9.72 -6.42
CA GLN A 105 -10.76 -11.00 -5.76
C GLN A 105 -9.64 -12.03 -5.95
N TYR A 106 -9.06 -12.09 -7.15
CA TYR A 106 -7.91 -12.95 -7.42
C TYR A 106 -6.69 -12.51 -6.61
N TYR A 107 -6.40 -11.22 -6.59
CA TYR A 107 -5.27 -10.66 -5.82
C TYR A 107 -5.46 -10.86 -4.31
N GLY A 108 -6.68 -10.69 -3.80
CA GLY A 108 -7.00 -10.94 -2.40
C GLY A 108 -6.73 -12.38 -1.97
N ARG A 109 -7.10 -13.36 -2.81
CA ARG A 109 -6.79 -14.77 -2.55
C ARG A 109 -5.28 -15.04 -2.55
N ALA A 110 -4.55 -14.45 -3.50
CA ALA A 110 -3.10 -14.57 -3.56
C ALA A 110 -2.41 -13.96 -2.33
N ILE A 111 -2.85 -12.78 -1.89
CA ILE A 111 -2.33 -12.12 -0.69
C ILE A 111 -2.57 -12.97 0.55
N LYS A 112 -3.80 -13.48 0.76
CA LYS A 112 -4.11 -14.35 1.89
C LYS A 112 -3.27 -15.63 1.90
N ALA A 113 -3.07 -16.25 0.73
CA ALA A 113 -2.21 -17.42 0.61
C ALA A 113 -0.74 -17.10 1.00
N CYS A 114 -0.23 -15.94 0.59
CA CYS A 114 1.12 -15.48 0.97
C CYS A 114 1.21 -15.21 2.48
N LEU A 115 0.24 -14.51 3.07
CA LEU A 115 0.19 -14.24 4.51
C LEU A 115 0.17 -15.53 5.32
N LYS A 116 -0.69 -16.46 4.93
CA LYS A 116 -0.78 -17.78 5.57
C LYS A 116 0.54 -18.56 5.47
N ALA A 117 1.17 -18.57 4.30
CA ALA A 117 2.47 -19.22 4.09
C ALA A 117 3.60 -18.58 4.93
N ALA A 118 3.49 -17.29 5.21
CA ALA A 118 4.42 -16.55 6.07
C ALA A 118 4.10 -16.65 7.57
N GLY A 119 3.01 -17.32 7.96
CA GLY A 119 2.55 -17.38 9.35
C GLY A 119 2.02 -16.03 9.88
N ALA A 120 1.67 -15.12 8.99
CA ALA A 120 1.11 -13.82 9.35
C ALA A 120 -0.43 -13.89 9.47
N PRO A 121 -1.06 -12.98 10.25
CA PRO A 121 -2.52 -12.90 10.33
C PRO A 121 -3.14 -12.65 8.95
N GLU A 122 -4.19 -13.39 8.60
CA GLU A 122 -4.86 -13.26 7.30
C GLU A 122 -5.59 -11.92 7.12
N ASP A 123 -5.92 -11.25 8.21
CA ASP A 123 -6.56 -9.94 8.28
C ASP A 123 -5.57 -8.75 8.26
N LEU A 124 -4.26 -9.02 8.26
CA LEU A 124 -3.23 -8.00 8.16
C LEU A 124 -3.40 -7.11 6.91
N VAL A 125 -3.91 -7.70 5.81
CA VAL A 125 -4.22 -6.98 4.57
C VAL A 125 -5.63 -7.32 4.13
N GLN A 126 -6.46 -6.29 4.01
CA GLN A 126 -7.84 -6.42 3.58
C GLN A 126 -8.09 -5.63 2.30
N ILE A 127 -8.83 -6.23 1.36
CA ILE A 127 -9.27 -5.56 0.14
C ILE A 127 -10.77 -5.36 0.21
N VAL A 128 -11.20 -4.13 0.00
CA VAL A 128 -12.61 -3.75 -0.10
C VAL A 128 -12.88 -3.13 -1.46
N THR A 129 -14.09 -3.30 -1.95
CA THR A 129 -14.58 -2.72 -3.20
C THR A 129 -15.76 -1.82 -2.91
N GLY A 130 -16.05 -0.90 -3.80
CA GLY A 130 -17.21 -0.02 -3.69
C GLY A 130 -16.97 1.32 -4.35
N TYR A 131 -17.97 2.17 -4.30
CA TYR A 131 -17.97 3.52 -4.85
C TYR A 131 -17.42 4.55 -3.84
N GLY A 132 -17.89 5.78 -3.94
CA GLY A 132 -17.43 6.90 -3.12
C GLY A 132 -17.61 6.66 -1.62
N GLU A 133 -18.74 6.10 -1.22
CA GLU A 133 -19.07 5.82 0.19
C GLU A 133 -18.06 4.86 0.84
N ALA A 134 -17.58 3.85 0.09
CA ALA A 134 -16.54 2.95 0.59
C ALA A 134 -15.19 3.66 0.76
N GLY A 135 -14.89 4.64 -0.11
CA GLY A 135 -13.72 5.51 0.05
C GLY A 135 -13.81 6.41 1.28
N GLU A 136 -14.97 7.02 1.48
CA GLU A 136 -15.25 7.84 2.66
C GLU A 136 -15.21 7.03 3.96
N ALA A 137 -15.73 5.80 3.93
CA ALA A 137 -15.68 4.90 5.08
C ALA A 137 -14.24 4.54 5.48
N ILE A 138 -13.29 4.42 4.54
CA ILE A 138 -11.87 4.23 4.86
C ILE A 138 -11.28 5.46 5.55
N VAL A 139 -11.61 6.66 5.06
CA VAL A 139 -11.09 7.91 5.63
C VAL A 139 -11.62 8.10 7.05
N ASN A 140 -12.91 7.85 7.27
CA ASN A 140 -13.59 8.05 8.55
C ASN A 140 -13.51 6.83 9.48
N GLY A 141 -13.06 5.68 8.97
CA GLY A 141 -13.06 4.38 9.65
C GLY A 141 -11.91 4.13 10.64
N GLY A 142 -11.15 5.16 10.99
CA GLY A 142 -10.08 5.05 11.99
C GLY A 142 -8.72 4.59 11.45
N CYS A 143 -8.50 4.64 10.14
CA CYS A 143 -7.15 4.49 9.58
C CYS A 143 -6.27 5.67 10.04
N GLN A 144 -5.08 5.39 10.57
CA GLN A 144 -4.16 6.41 11.04
C GLN A 144 -3.59 7.27 9.91
N LYS A 145 -3.54 6.73 8.70
CA LYS A 145 -3.10 7.44 7.51
C LYS A 145 -3.74 6.83 6.27
N VAL A 146 -4.05 7.68 5.28
CA VAL A 146 -4.62 7.23 4.00
C VAL A 146 -3.70 7.63 2.86
N VAL A 147 -3.41 6.68 1.98
CA VAL A 147 -2.75 6.89 0.69
C VAL A 147 -3.84 6.94 -0.38
N PHE A 148 -3.86 7.99 -1.16
CA PHE A 148 -4.80 8.16 -2.27
C PHE A 148 -4.05 8.23 -3.60
N VAL A 149 -4.49 7.43 -4.55
CA VAL A 149 -4.06 7.50 -5.95
C VAL A 149 -5.32 7.60 -6.82
N GLY A 150 -5.44 8.67 -7.60
CA GLY A 150 -6.61 8.90 -8.44
C GLY A 150 -6.66 10.32 -9.02
N SER A 151 -7.84 10.76 -9.45
CA SER A 151 -8.03 12.09 -10.02
C SER A 151 -7.90 13.20 -8.97
N THR A 152 -7.48 14.39 -9.40
CA THR A 152 -7.37 15.56 -8.54
C THR A 152 -8.71 15.92 -7.87
N THR A 153 -9.82 15.78 -8.60
CA THR A 153 -11.16 16.08 -8.08
C THR A 153 -11.51 15.18 -6.89
N VAL A 154 -11.33 13.86 -7.02
CA VAL A 154 -11.59 12.91 -5.93
C VAL A 154 -10.57 13.11 -4.80
N GLY A 155 -9.30 13.38 -5.12
CA GLY A 155 -8.28 13.64 -4.11
C GLY A 155 -8.61 14.83 -3.20
N ARG A 156 -9.20 15.90 -3.76
CA ARG A 156 -9.68 17.04 -2.96
C ARG A 156 -10.82 16.66 -2.01
N LEU A 157 -11.73 15.77 -2.43
CA LEU A 157 -12.79 15.26 -1.57
C LEU A 157 -12.22 14.41 -0.41
N VAL A 158 -11.29 13.51 -0.73
CA VAL A 158 -10.58 12.70 0.27
C VAL A 158 -9.84 13.60 1.28
N MET A 159 -9.10 14.60 0.81
CA MET A 159 -8.42 15.55 1.70
C MET A 159 -9.40 16.32 2.60
N LYS A 160 -10.53 16.76 2.04
CA LYS A 160 -11.58 17.44 2.81
C LYS A 160 -12.19 16.55 3.89
N SER A 161 -12.40 15.27 3.57
CA SER A 161 -12.95 14.29 4.53
C SER A 161 -11.94 13.90 5.62
N ALA A 162 -10.64 13.99 5.33
CA ALA A 162 -9.56 13.64 6.25
C ALA A 162 -9.12 14.78 7.18
N ALA A 163 -9.57 16.02 6.92
CA ALA A 163 -9.24 17.22 7.70
C ALA A 163 -10.17 17.37 8.90
#